data_8ebf9cf2fe2024929e6adaf6f9e47dda
#
_entry.id   8ebf9cf2fe2024929e6adaf6f9e47dda
#
_cell.length_a   1.000
_cell.length_b   1.000
_cell.length_c   1.000
_cell.angle_alpha   90.00
_cell.angle_beta   90.00
_cell.angle_gamma   90.00
#
_symmetry.space_group_name_H-M   'P 1'
#
loop_
_entity.id
_entity.type
_entity.pdbx_description
1 polymer ?
#
loop_
_entity_poly.entity_id
_entity_poly.type
_entity_poly.pdbx_seq_one_letter_code
_entity_poly.pdbx_strand_id
1 'polypeptide(L)'
;MGLLSFSSNIADAEAPPQLPAGEYKGVCTAAQDKVAASSGNPMLTLTLQIPSSEFPADFDPGEGVDAQTFTLNVVSRDIPADRWRMKNTCKAFGVPMSNSIDPNDFVGREARIRIRIGQDLEKNPRAEVGQVLPL
;
A
#
# COMPACT_ATOMS: atom_id res chain seq x y z
N MET A 1 1.05 -30.29 19.25
CA MET A 1 1.56 -28.96 18.87
C MET A 1 2.93 -29.07 18.24
N GLY A 2 3.11 -28.53 17.05
CA GLY A 2 4.39 -28.57 16.35
C GLY A 2 5.26 -27.35 16.67
N LEU A 3 6.56 -27.49 16.47
CA LEU A 3 7.49 -26.39 16.53
C LEU A 3 7.66 -25.80 15.13
N LEU A 4 7.79 -24.47 15.05
CA LEU A 4 8.20 -23.80 13.82
C LEU A 4 9.72 -23.78 13.77
N SER A 5 10.27 -24.23 12.64
CA SER A 5 11.72 -24.34 12.48
C SER A 5 12.21 -23.45 11.35
N PHE A 6 13.37 -22.83 11.55
CA PHE A 6 14.00 -21.91 10.61
C PHE A 6 15.42 -22.37 10.32
N SER A 7 15.93 -22.00 9.16
CA SER A 7 17.29 -22.37 8.74
C SER A 7 18.39 -21.66 9.54
N SER A 8 18.05 -20.58 10.25
CA SER A 8 18.97 -19.83 11.11
C SER A 8 18.24 -19.30 12.32
N ASN A 9 19.00 -18.77 13.29
CA ASN A 9 18.42 -18.20 14.50
C ASN A 9 17.64 -16.93 14.16
N ILE A 10 16.36 -16.87 14.52
CA ILE A 10 15.51 -15.71 14.23
C ILE A 10 15.97 -14.45 14.94
N ALA A 11 16.74 -14.57 16.05
CA ALA A 11 17.30 -13.41 16.73
C ALA A 11 18.29 -12.63 15.87
N ASP A 12 18.92 -13.29 14.89
CA ASP A 12 19.88 -12.68 13.97
C ASP A 12 19.22 -12.16 12.69
N ALA A 13 17.90 -12.28 12.57
CA ALA A 13 17.17 -11.84 11.38
C ALA A 13 17.24 -10.32 11.25
N GLU A 14 17.49 -9.86 10.04
CA GLU A 14 17.51 -8.44 9.71
C GLU A 14 16.19 -8.03 9.07
N ALA A 15 15.86 -6.74 9.13
CA ALA A 15 14.70 -6.22 8.44
C ALA A 15 14.85 -6.44 6.92
N PRO A 16 13.78 -6.85 6.23
CA PRO A 16 13.87 -7.05 4.79
C PRO A 16 14.15 -5.73 4.07
N PRO A 17 14.84 -5.77 2.92
CA PRO A 17 15.06 -4.59 2.11
C PRO A 17 13.73 -3.95 1.69
N GLN A 18 13.72 -2.63 1.59
CA GLN A 18 12.55 -1.86 1.19
C GLN A 18 12.77 -1.25 -0.19
N LEU A 19 11.69 -1.14 -0.98
CA LEU A 19 11.75 -0.46 -2.26
C LEU A 19 12.25 0.97 -2.08
N PRO A 20 13.18 1.44 -2.93
CA PRO A 20 13.58 2.85 -2.91
C PRO A 20 12.44 3.76 -3.33
N ALA A 21 12.55 5.04 -2.98
CA ALA A 21 11.60 6.05 -3.44
C ALA A 21 11.54 6.07 -4.97
N GLY A 22 10.35 6.19 -5.52
CA GLY A 22 10.12 6.20 -6.95
C GLY A 22 8.67 5.89 -7.30
N GLU A 23 8.40 5.77 -8.58
CA GLU A 23 7.07 5.43 -9.09
C GLU A 23 7.09 4.04 -9.69
N TYR A 24 6.09 3.24 -9.30
CA TYR A 24 5.98 1.84 -9.72
C TYR A 24 4.54 1.53 -10.10
N LYS A 25 4.35 0.68 -11.09
CA LYS A 25 3.02 0.16 -11.38
C LYS A 25 2.68 -0.91 -10.34
N GLY A 26 1.50 -0.79 -9.73
CA GLY A 26 1.02 -1.75 -8.76
C GLY A 26 -0.44 -2.07 -8.95
N VAL A 27 -0.91 -3.09 -8.25
CA VAL A 27 -2.28 -3.56 -8.32
C VAL A 27 -2.92 -3.57 -6.93
N CYS A 28 -4.19 -3.21 -6.86
CA CYS A 28 -4.98 -3.34 -5.63
C CYS A 28 -5.45 -4.79 -5.52
N THR A 29 -5.02 -5.48 -4.47
CA THR A 29 -5.36 -6.89 -4.24
C THR A 29 -6.49 -7.08 -3.25
N ALA A 30 -6.74 -6.08 -2.40
CA ALA A 30 -7.83 -6.10 -1.42
C ALA A 30 -8.25 -4.68 -1.10
N ALA A 31 -9.52 -4.50 -0.78
CA ALA A 31 -10.07 -3.22 -0.38
C ALA A 31 -11.19 -3.44 0.62
N GLN A 32 -11.24 -2.60 1.65
CA GLN A 32 -12.30 -2.68 2.64
C GLN A 32 -12.55 -1.32 3.27
N ASP A 33 -13.77 -1.12 3.72
CA ASP A 33 -14.11 0.01 4.56
C ASP A 33 -13.82 -0.34 6.02
N LYS A 34 -13.23 0.59 6.74
CA LYS A 34 -12.87 0.46 8.15
C LYS A 34 -13.19 1.73 8.89
N VAL A 35 -13.13 1.65 10.21
CA VAL A 35 -13.16 2.80 11.10
C VAL A 35 -11.78 2.96 11.72
N ALA A 36 -11.19 4.14 11.59
CA ALA A 36 -9.88 4.43 12.16
C ALA A 36 -9.94 4.32 13.68
N ALA A 37 -9.04 3.50 14.27
CA ALA A 37 -9.06 3.18 15.70
C ALA A 37 -8.85 4.42 16.58
N SER A 38 -8.01 5.37 16.15
CA SER A 38 -7.66 6.55 16.94
C SER A 38 -8.69 7.67 16.84
N SER A 39 -9.38 7.83 15.71
CA SER A 39 -10.27 8.96 15.47
C SER A 39 -11.74 8.60 15.32
N GLY A 40 -12.05 7.31 15.08
CA GLY A 40 -13.41 6.87 14.77
C GLY A 40 -13.91 7.27 13.39
N ASN A 41 -13.07 7.85 12.54
CA ASN A 41 -13.46 8.28 11.20
C ASN A 41 -13.57 7.09 10.23
N PRO A 42 -14.55 7.13 9.30
CA PRO A 42 -14.62 6.13 8.25
C PRO A 42 -13.39 6.23 7.35
N MET A 43 -12.94 5.09 6.84
CA MET A 43 -11.70 4.98 6.10
C MET A 43 -11.79 3.87 5.06
N LEU A 44 -11.31 4.15 3.84
CA LEU A 44 -11.09 3.11 2.83
C LEU A 44 -9.64 2.62 2.98
N THR A 45 -9.47 1.30 3.14
CA THR A 45 -8.15 0.68 3.24
C THR A 45 -7.91 -0.17 2.01
N LEU A 46 -6.87 0.18 1.26
CA LEU A 46 -6.43 -0.54 0.07
C LEU A 46 -5.14 -1.29 0.35
N THR A 47 -5.09 -2.55 -0.05
CA THR A 47 -3.86 -3.34 -0.06
C THR A 47 -3.31 -3.33 -1.48
N LEU A 48 -2.09 -2.80 -1.64
CA LEU A 48 -1.45 -2.60 -2.93
C LEU A 48 -0.23 -3.49 -3.04
N GLN A 49 -0.05 -4.14 -4.19
CA GLN A 49 1.13 -4.94 -4.47
C GLN A 49 1.90 -4.37 -5.66
N ILE A 50 3.21 -4.26 -5.49
CA ILE A 50 4.14 -3.94 -6.57
C ILE A 50 4.91 -5.21 -6.88
N PRO A 51 4.73 -5.81 -8.09
CA PRO A 51 5.41 -7.06 -8.43
C PRO A 51 6.89 -6.84 -8.69
N SER A 52 7.68 -7.91 -8.54
CA SER A 52 9.12 -7.86 -8.73
C SER A 52 9.53 -7.41 -10.13
N SER A 53 8.68 -7.60 -11.13
CA SER A 53 8.92 -7.13 -12.49
C SER A 53 9.03 -5.61 -12.59
N GLU A 54 8.51 -4.87 -11.61
CA GLU A 54 8.57 -3.41 -11.53
C GLU A 54 9.74 -2.90 -10.69
N PHE A 55 10.48 -3.79 -10.02
CA PHE A 55 11.58 -3.37 -9.16
C PHE A 55 12.76 -2.83 -9.98
N PRO A 56 13.49 -1.82 -9.43
CA PRO A 56 14.72 -1.38 -10.05
C PRO A 56 15.72 -2.53 -10.24
N ALA A 57 16.53 -2.49 -11.30
CA ALA A 57 17.47 -3.55 -11.62
C ALA A 57 18.52 -3.77 -10.53
N ASP A 58 18.85 -2.72 -9.79
CA ASP A 58 19.83 -2.74 -8.70
C ASP A 58 19.23 -3.02 -7.33
N PHE A 59 17.91 -3.26 -7.25
CA PHE A 59 17.24 -3.58 -6.01
C PHE A 59 17.13 -5.10 -5.84
N ASP A 60 17.67 -5.60 -4.74
CA ASP A 60 17.53 -7.01 -4.36
C ASP A 60 16.54 -7.12 -3.19
N PRO A 61 15.34 -7.64 -3.45
CA PRO A 61 14.31 -7.79 -2.39
C PRO A 61 14.60 -8.93 -1.42
N GLY A 62 15.58 -9.78 -1.71
CA GLY A 62 15.84 -10.99 -0.95
C GLY A 62 15.26 -12.23 -1.63
N GLU A 63 15.69 -13.39 -1.15
CA GLU A 63 15.28 -14.68 -1.70
C GLU A 63 13.79 -14.93 -1.48
N GLY A 64 13.11 -15.38 -2.53
CA GLY A 64 11.69 -15.74 -2.47
C GLY A 64 10.71 -14.59 -2.46
N VAL A 65 11.19 -13.36 -2.61
CA VAL A 65 10.31 -12.17 -2.64
C VAL A 65 9.96 -11.83 -4.08
N ASP A 66 8.69 -11.96 -4.44
CA ASP A 66 8.19 -11.70 -5.79
C ASP A 66 7.30 -10.47 -5.89
N ALA A 67 6.99 -9.83 -4.76
CA ALA A 67 6.20 -8.61 -4.68
C ALA A 67 6.45 -7.88 -3.37
N GLN A 68 6.18 -6.59 -3.33
CA GLN A 68 6.11 -5.83 -2.08
C GLN A 68 4.69 -5.31 -1.87
N THR A 69 4.20 -5.43 -0.64
CA THR A 69 2.83 -5.08 -0.28
C THR A 69 2.82 -3.81 0.56
N PHE A 70 1.92 -2.91 0.21
CA PHE A 70 1.73 -1.65 0.92
C PHE A 70 0.26 -1.46 1.26
N THR A 71 0.00 -0.73 2.33
CA THR A 71 -1.35 -0.35 2.72
C THR A 71 -1.54 1.14 2.50
N LEU A 72 -2.63 1.51 1.83
CA LEU A 72 -3.04 2.89 1.66
C LEU A 72 -4.37 3.11 2.38
N ASN A 73 -4.39 4.03 3.33
CA ASN A 73 -5.60 4.41 4.05
C ASN A 73 -6.09 5.77 3.56
N VAL A 74 -7.34 5.82 3.11
CA VAL A 74 -7.97 7.04 2.63
C VAL A 74 -9.13 7.38 3.57
N VAL A 75 -8.95 8.40 4.40
CA VAL A 75 -10.00 8.87 5.30
C VAL A 75 -11.18 9.36 4.47
N SER A 76 -12.39 8.94 4.82
CA SER A 76 -13.57 9.05 3.96
C SER A 76 -14.73 9.77 4.67
N ARG A 77 -14.42 10.84 5.41
CA ARG A 77 -15.44 11.72 5.99
C ARG A 77 -16.18 12.46 4.87
N ASP A 78 -17.42 12.82 5.12
CA ASP A 78 -18.20 13.59 4.15
C ASP A 78 -17.87 15.10 4.25
N ILE A 79 -16.60 15.43 3.98
CA ILE A 79 -16.09 16.82 3.95
C ILE A 79 -15.31 17.03 2.65
N PRO A 80 -15.19 18.29 2.19
CA PRO A 80 -14.56 18.57 0.88
C PRO A 80 -13.16 18.00 0.71
N ALA A 81 -12.29 18.09 1.72
CA ALA A 81 -10.92 17.60 1.61
C ALA A 81 -10.88 16.08 1.38
N ASP A 82 -11.71 15.32 2.09
CA ASP A 82 -11.74 13.86 1.97
C ASP A 82 -12.40 13.42 0.67
N ARG A 83 -13.47 14.12 0.23
CA ARG A 83 -14.07 13.87 -1.09
C ARG A 83 -13.08 14.10 -2.21
N TRP A 84 -12.24 15.12 -2.10
CA TRP A 84 -11.18 15.41 -3.07
C TRP A 84 -10.14 14.28 -3.14
N ARG A 85 -9.68 13.79 -1.97
CA ARG A 85 -8.75 12.65 -1.92
C ARG A 85 -9.37 11.40 -2.52
N MET A 86 -10.63 11.12 -2.19
CA MET A 86 -11.33 9.96 -2.74
C MET A 86 -11.47 10.07 -4.26
N LYS A 87 -11.80 11.25 -4.76
CA LYS A 87 -11.86 11.51 -6.21
C LYS A 87 -10.53 11.17 -6.88
N ASN A 88 -9.43 11.66 -6.33
CA ASN A 88 -8.10 11.41 -6.89
C ASN A 88 -7.71 9.94 -6.81
N THR A 89 -8.09 9.25 -5.75
CA THR A 89 -7.86 7.81 -5.60
C THR A 89 -8.66 7.02 -6.64
N CYS A 90 -9.91 7.36 -6.85
CA CYS A 90 -10.74 6.74 -7.89
C CYS A 90 -10.16 6.97 -9.28
N LYS A 91 -9.70 8.21 -9.56
CA LYS A 91 -9.05 8.51 -10.84
C LYS A 91 -7.82 7.66 -11.08
N ALA A 92 -7.00 7.49 -10.04
CA ALA A 92 -5.77 6.71 -10.14
C ALA A 92 -6.04 5.27 -10.57
N PHE A 93 -7.08 4.64 -10.02
CA PHE A 93 -7.42 3.25 -10.30
C PHE A 93 -8.48 3.09 -11.39
N GLY A 94 -8.99 4.18 -11.95
CA GLY A 94 -10.03 4.10 -12.97
C GLY A 94 -11.39 3.61 -12.44
N VAL A 95 -11.66 3.83 -11.16
CA VAL A 95 -12.93 3.44 -10.53
C VAL A 95 -14.02 4.44 -10.89
N PRO A 96 -15.20 3.97 -11.31
CA PRO A 96 -16.34 4.87 -11.56
C PRO A 96 -16.71 5.67 -10.32
N MET A 97 -17.03 6.94 -10.52
CA MET A 97 -17.34 7.85 -9.41
C MET A 97 -18.82 8.21 -9.40
N SER A 98 -19.39 8.19 -8.20
CA SER A 98 -20.75 8.65 -7.94
C SER A 98 -20.78 9.23 -6.52
N ASN A 99 -21.96 9.32 -5.90
CA ASN A 99 -22.05 9.73 -4.50
C ASN A 99 -21.84 8.57 -3.52
N SER A 100 -21.50 7.38 -4.01
CA SER A 100 -21.13 6.23 -3.19
C SER A 100 -20.01 5.46 -3.87
N ILE A 101 -19.16 4.81 -3.06
CA ILE A 101 -18.01 4.04 -3.53
C ILE A 101 -18.10 2.64 -2.93
N ASP A 102 -18.00 1.62 -3.79
CA ASP A 102 -17.87 0.24 -3.36
C ASP A 102 -16.38 -0.11 -3.29
N PRO A 103 -15.84 -0.46 -2.11
CA PRO A 103 -14.43 -0.85 -2.00
C PRO A 103 -14.03 -1.96 -2.97
N ASN A 104 -14.93 -2.89 -3.27
CA ASN A 104 -14.64 -4.00 -4.18
C ASN A 104 -14.33 -3.54 -5.61
N ASP A 105 -14.74 -2.35 -6.00
CA ASP A 105 -14.45 -1.81 -7.33
C ASP A 105 -12.96 -1.51 -7.54
N PHE A 106 -12.17 -1.42 -6.47
CA PHE A 106 -10.73 -1.21 -6.56
C PHE A 106 -9.97 -2.51 -6.80
N VAL A 107 -10.50 -3.64 -6.40
CA VAL A 107 -9.78 -4.92 -6.45
C VAL A 107 -9.47 -5.33 -7.90
N GLY A 108 -8.21 -5.66 -8.16
CA GLY A 108 -7.75 -6.05 -9.50
C GLY A 108 -7.37 -4.88 -10.40
N ARG A 109 -7.57 -3.64 -9.97
CA ARG A 109 -7.22 -2.46 -10.76
C ARG A 109 -5.80 -2.04 -10.49
N GLU A 110 -5.17 -1.47 -11.51
CA GLU A 110 -3.78 -1.03 -11.46
C GLU A 110 -3.69 0.49 -11.45
N ALA A 111 -2.64 0.98 -10.81
CA ALA A 111 -2.32 2.41 -10.77
C ALA A 111 -0.81 2.58 -10.68
N ARG A 112 -0.34 3.79 -10.92
CA ARG A 112 1.03 4.18 -10.63
C ARG A 112 1.12 4.56 -9.18
N ILE A 113 2.03 3.91 -8.45
CA ILE A 113 2.19 4.10 -7.01
C ILE A 113 3.51 4.83 -6.79
N ARG A 114 3.45 6.00 -6.19
CA ARG A 114 4.65 6.75 -5.78
C ARG A 114 5.01 6.34 -4.38
N ILE A 115 6.18 5.72 -4.23
CA ILE A 115 6.74 5.32 -2.93
C ILE A 115 7.67 6.42 -2.45
N ARG A 116 7.53 6.78 -1.19
CA ARG A 116 8.43 7.70 -0.49
C ARG A 116 9.02 7.00 0.73
N ILE A 117 10.13 7.52 1.22
CA ILE A 117 10.74 7.03 2.45
C ILE A 117 10.34 7.98 3.58
N GLY A 118 9.49 7.49 4.47
CA GLY A 118 9.11 8.15 5.70
C GLY A 118 9.86 7.56 6.88
N GLN A 119 9.33 7.73 8.07
CA GLN A 119 9.88 7.16 9.30
C GLN A 119 8.77 6.43 10.07
N ASP A 120 9.12 5.32 10.70
CA ASP A 120 8.23 4.63 11.62
C ASP A 120 8.26 5.31 13.01
N LEU A 121 7.55 4.72 13.98
CA LEU A 121 7.48 5.28 15.33
C LEU A 121 8.84 5.32 16.05
N GLU A 122 9.78 4.48 15.64
CA GLU A 122 11.14 4.42 16.17
C GLU A 122 12.13 5.25 15.35
N LYS A 123 11.62 6.05 14.40
CA LYS A 123 12.38 6.90 13.48
C LYS A 123 13.29 6.14 12.51
N ASN A 124 13.01 4.85 12.29
CA ASN A 124 13.68 4.07 11.25
C ASN A 124 13.09 4.38 9.87
N PRO A 125 13.89 4.40 8.80
CA PRO A 125 13.37 4.60 7.45
C PRO A 125 12.31 3.56 7.10
N ARG A 126 11.22 4.00 6.47
CA ARG A 126 10.12 3.14 6.07
C ARG A 126 9.58 3.55 4.71
N ALA A 127 9.56 2.61 3.77
CA ALA A 127 8.91 2.82 2.48
C ALA A 127 7.39 2.85 2.68
N GLU A 128 6.74 3.86 2.11
CA GLU A 128 5.30 4.03 2.22
C GLU A 128 4.72 4.65 0.95
N VAL A 129 3.42 4.50 0.77
CA VAL A 129 2.72 5.11 -0.37
C VAL A 129 2.57 6.60 -0.11
N GLY A 130 3.23 7.41 -0.93
CA GLY A 130 3.09 8.86 -0.87
C GLY A 130 1.91 9.37 -1.69
N GLN A 131 1.65 8.72 -2.84
CA GLN A 131 0.60 9.15 -3.76
C GLN A 131 0.26 8.01 -4.73
N VAL A 132 -0.97 7.99 -5.22
CA VAL A 132 -1.37 7.12 -6.34
C VAL A 132 -1.78 7.99 -7.51
N LEU A 133 -1.45 7.55 -8.72
CA LEU A 133 -1.63 8.31 -9.96
C LEU A 133 -2.19 7.38 -11.04
N PRO A 134 -2.93 7.91 -12.03
CA PRO A 134 -3.31 7.11 -13.19
C PRO A 134 -2.10 6.58 -13.93
N LEU A 135 -2.25 5.42 -14.54
CA LEU A 135 -1.22 4.83 -15.41
C LEU A 135 -0.93 5.71 -16.61
#